data_c956df3ca16101a05e800ea4e6c6874e
#
_entry.id   c956df3ca16101a05e800ea4e6c6874e
#
_cell.length_a   1.000
_cell.length_b   1.000
_cell.length_c   1.000
_cell.angle_alpha   90.00
_cell.angle_beta   90.00
_cell.angle_gamma   90.00
#
_symmetry.space_group_name_H-M   'P 1'
#
loop_
_entity.id
_entity.type
_entity.pdbx_description
1 polymer ?
#
loop_
_entity_poly.entity_id
_entity_poly.type
_entity_poly.pdbx_seq_one_letter_code
_entity_poly.pdbx_strand_id
1 'polypeptide(L)'
;MNTLTKLFLEVLDLYLELDDDEVLRIELINGDKIYCIPPDDVFGDSGLIKIMKQIKKNKTQTIIIDPNAIAVVCTMSRKTYDLKLQRGELYV
;
A
#
# COMPACT_ATOMS: atom_id res chain seq x y z
N MET A 1 22.56 4.99 -4.84
CA MET A 1 21.15 5.39 -4.70
C MET A 1 20.95 6.07 -3.36
N ASN A 2 20.15 7.12 -3.35
CA ASN A 2 19.77 7.72 -2.08
C ASN A 2 18.65 6.89 -1.42
N THR A 3 18.38 7.15 -0.15
CA THR A 3 17.39 6.41 0.63
C THR A 3 15.99 6.48 0.02
N LEU A 4 15.63 7.60 -0.58
CA LEU A 4 14.31 7.81 -1.19
C LEU A 4 14.07 6.90 -2.38
N THR A 5 15.06 6.81 -3.27
CA THR A 5 14.97 5.92 -4.42
C THR A 5 14.84 4.48 -3.99
N LYS A 6 15.56 4.10 -2.92
CA LYS A 6 15.49 2.75 -2.38
C LYS A 6 14.10 2.42 -1.84
N LEU A 7 13.49 3.31 -1.04
CA LEU A 7 12.14 3.10 -0.51
C LEU A 7 11.10 3.01 -1.62
N PHE A 8 11.22 3.86 -2.62
CA PHE A 8 10.33 3.87 -3.76
C PHE A 8 10.33 2.52 -4.48
N LEU A 9 11.54 2.01 -4.80
CA LEU A 9 11.68 0.73 -5.47
C LEU A 9 11.22 -0.43 -4.59
N GLU A 10 11.49 -0.37 -3.29
CA GLU A 10 11.14 -1.42 -2.35
C GLU A 10 9.62 -1.61 -2.23
N VAL A 11 8.86 -0.52 -2.20
CA VAL A 11 7.40 -0.60 -2.19
C VAL A 11 6.89 -1.30 -3.44
N LEU A 12 7.39 -0.91 -4.61
CA LEU A 12 6.96 -1.52 -5.86
C LEU A 12 7.34 -3.00 -5.93
N ASP A 13 8.56 -3.34 -5.52
CA ASP A 13 9.03 -4.71 -5.54
C ASP A 13 8.24 -5.60 -4.58
N LEU A 14 7.98 -5.13 -3.36
CA LEU A 14 7.19 -5.88 -2.39
C LEU A 14 5.79 -6.15 -2.91
N TYR A 15 5.17 -5.14 -3.54
CA TYR A 15 3.82 -5.31 -4.06
C TYR A 15 3.77 -6.35 -5.20
N LEU A 16 4.78 -6.34 -6.07
CA LEU A 16 4.87 -7.30 -7.17
C LEU A 16 5.11 -8.73 -6.68
N GLU A 17 5.74 -8.88 -5.52
CA GLU A 17 6.03 -10.19 -4.93
C GLU A 17 4.95 -10.71 -4.00
N LEU A 18 3.85 -9.95 -3.80
CA LEU A 18 2.77 -10.39 -2.92
C LEU A 18 2.11 -11.66 -3.43
N ASP A 19 1.91 -12.60 -2.51
CA ASP A 19 1.07 -13.77 -2.79
C ASP A 19 -0.42 -13.37 -2.71
N ASP A 20 -1.29 -14.22 -3.23
CA ASP A 20 -2.74 -13.96 -3.26
C ASP A 20 -3.34 -13.79 -1.86
N ASP A 21 -2.68 -14.33 -0.84
CA ASP A 21 -3.12 -14.28 0.55
C ASP A 21 -2.37 -13.23 1.38
N GLU A 22 -1.69 -12.30 0.73
CA GLU A 22 -0.94 -11.24 1.39
C GLU A 22 -1.45 -9.86 1.03
N VAL A 23 -1.21 -8.90 1.94
CA VAL A 23 -1.57 -7.50 1.77
C VAL A 23 -0.34 -6.65 2.06
N LEU A 24 -0.11 -5.62 1.26
CA LEU A 24 0.94 -4.65 1.51
C LEU A 24 0.40 -3.55 2.44
N ARG A 25 1.15 -3.27 3.51
CA ARG A 25 0.82 -2.20 4.44
C ARG A 25 1.88 -1.12 4.36
N ILE A 26 1.44 0.11 4.12
CA ILE A 26 2.31 1.30 4.12
C ILE A 26 1.87 2.18 5.27
N GLU A 27 2.80 2.50 6.17
CA GLU A 27 2.55 3.44 7.26
C GLU A 27 3.28 4.74 6.97
N LEU A 28 2.57 5.85 7.07
CA LEU A 28 3.11 7.17 6.83
C LEU A 28 3.63 7.78 8.13
N ILE A 29 4.50 8.78 8.02
CA ILE A 29 5.11 9.42 9.18
C ILE A 29 4.10 10.13 10.09
N ASN A 30 2.91 10.47 9.55
CA ASN A 30 1.82 11.06 10.35
C ASN A 30 0.96 10.01 11.06
N GLY A 31 1.28 8.72 10.91
CA GLY A 31 0.53 7.63 11.51
C GLY A 31 -0.56 7.02 10.64
N ASP A 32 -0.86 7.60 9.49
CA ASP A 32 -1.84 7.04 8.57
C ASP A 32 -1.33 5.74 7.97
N LYS A 33 -2.23 4.80 7.75
CA LYS A 33 -1.93 3.49 7.18
C LYS A 33 -2.70 3.28 5.89
N ILE A 34 -2.01 2.74 4.89
CA ILE A 34 -2.60 2.43 3.59
C ILE A 34 -2.38 0.96 3.31
N TYR A 35 -3.45 0.27 2.95
CA TYR A 35 -3.40 -1.16 2.64
C TYR A 35 -3.64 -1.36 1.16
N CYS A 36 -2.72 -2.06 0.51
CA CYS A 36 -2.81 -2.38 -0.91
C CYS A 36 -3.09 -3.87 -1.06
N ILE A 37 -4.22 -4.18 -1.67
CA ILE A 37 -4.71 -5.55 -1.79
C ILE A 37 -4.86 -5.86 -3.29
N PRO A 38 -4.24 -6.92 -3.82
CA PRO A 38 -4.52 -7.28 -5.21
C PRO A 38 -6.03 -7.45 -5.42
N PRO A 39 -6.63 -6.89 -6.47
CA PRO A 39 -6.02 -6.34 -7.69
C PRO A 39 -5.77 -4.84 -7.71
N ASP A 40 -5.59 -4.16 -6.57
CA ASP A 40 -5.22 -2.74 -6.59
C ASP A 40 -3.95 -2.55 -7.43
N ASP A 41 -3.87 -1.44 -8.16
CA ASP A 41 -2.68 -1.10 -8.93
C ASP A 41 -1.75 -0.20 -8.10
N VAL A 42 -0.47 -0.58 -8.06
CA VAL A 42 0.57 0.21 -7.41
C VAL A 42 1.69 0.43 -8.42
N PHE A 43 1.99 1.68 -8.73
CA PHE A 43 3.02 1.99 -9.71
C PHE A 43 3.72 3.31 -9.38
N GLY A 44 4.89 3.51 -9.99
CA GLY A 44 5.66 4.74 -9.83
C GLY A 44 5.43 5.68 -11.00
N ASP A 45 5.33 6.97 -10.70
CA ASP A 45 5.21 8.01 -11.70
C ASP A 45 5.83 9.30 -11.17
N SER A 46 6.84 9.81 -11.90
CA SER A 46 7.52 11.07 -11.56
C SER A 46 8.09 11.11 -10.14
N GLY A 47 8.59 9.97 -9.67
CA GLY A 47 9.15 9.86 -8.32
C GLY A 47 8.13 9.71 -7.22
N LEU A 48 6.85 9.64 -7.56
CA LEU A 48 5.76 9.42 -6.60
C LEU A 48 5.22 8.00 -6.73
N ILE A 49 4.58 7.51 -5.68
CA ILE A 49 3.92 6.22 -5.68
C ILE A 49 2.43 6.47 -5.86
N LYS A 50 1.85 5.86 -6.88
CA LYS A 50 0.41 5.95 -7.13
C LYS A 50 -0.25 4.62 -6.87
N ILE A 51 -1.35 4.65 -6.13
CA ILE A 51 -2.14 3.47 -5.78
C ILE A 51 -3.55 3.71 -6.29
N MET A 52 -4.02 2.82 -7.18
CA MET A 52 -5.38 2.88 -7.68
C MET A 52 -6.19 1.78 -6.99
N LYS A 53 -7.00 2.16 -6.02
CA LYS A 53 -7.83 1.23 -5.26
C LYS A 53 -9.21 1.11 -5.88
N GLN A 54 -9.68 -0.12 -6.06
CA GLN A 54 -11.04 -0.37 -6.49
C GLN A 54 -11.98 -0.28 -5.28
N ILE A 55 -12.86 0.73 -5.27
CA ILE A 55 -13.84 0.92 -4.20
C ILE A 55 -15.12 0.17 -4.53
N LYS A 56 -15.57 0.26 -5.78
CA LYS A 56 -16.79 -0.39 -6.29
C LYS A 56 -16.52 -0.85 -7.72
N LYS A 57 -17.45 -1.62 -8.27
CA LYS A 57 -17.31 -2.24 -9.59
C LYS A 57 -16.81 -1.29 -10.69
N ASN A 58 -17.26 -0.02 -10.68
CA ASN A 58 -16.88 0.95 -11.69
C ASN A 58 -16.27 2.22 -11.08
N LYS A 59 -15.76 2.14 -9.83
CA LYS A 59 -15.23 3.32 -9.15
C LYS A 59 -13.89 3.02 -8.54
N THR A 60 -12.89 3.83 -8.90
CA THR A 60 -11.54 3.73 -8.34
C THR A 60 -11.19 5.00 -7.58
N GLN A 61 -10.35 4.85 -6.58
CA GLN A 61 -9.76 5.96 -5.85
C GLN A 61 -8.26 5.95 -6.13
N THR A 62 -7.70 7.12 -6.47
CA THR A 62 -6.27 7.26 -6.67
C THR A 62 -5.65 7.89 -5.43
N ILE A 63 -4.66 7.22 -4.88
CA ILE A 63 -3.87 7.71 -3.75
C ILE A 63 -2.47 7.98 -4.25
N ILE A 64 -1.94 9.16 -3.96
CA ILE A 64 -0.59 9.56 -4.37
C ILE A 64 0.24 9.74 -3.11
N ILE A 65 1.37 9.05 -3.04
CA ILE A 65 2.26 9.06 -1.88
C ILE A 65 3.63 9.57 -2.29
N ASP A 66 4.13 10.57 -1.56
CA ASP A 66 5.53 10.94 -1.64
C ASP A 66 6.33 9.91 -0.85
N PRO A 67 7.36 9.26 -1.44
CA PRO A 67 8.19 8.30 -0.70
C PRO A 67 8.81 8.87 0.58
N ASN A 68 9.02 10.18 0.66
CA ASN A 68 9.50 10.84 1.88
C ASN A 68 8.54 10.72 3.05
N ALA A 69 7.26 10.51 2.78
CA ALA A 69 6.24 10.41 3.83
C ALA A 69 6.11 8.99 4.40
N ILE A 70 6.84 8.03 3.86
CA ILE A 70 6.74 6.62 4.28
C ILE A 70 7.65 6.39 5.49
N ALA A 71 7.06 5.88 6.57
CA ALA A 71 7.80 5.46 7.76
C ALA A 71 8.09 3.96 7.76
N VAL A 72 7.10 3.14 7.38
CA VAL A 72 7.20 1.67 7.41
C VAL A 72 6.50 1.07 6.22
N VAL A 73 7.10 0.06 5.61
CA VAL A 73 6.47 -0.77 4.59
C VAL A 73 6.62 -2.21 5.03
N CYS A 74 5.51 -2.94 5.08
CA CYS A 74 5.54 -4.35 5.45
C CYS A 74 4.41 -5.11 4.79
N THR A 75 4.44 -6.42 4.91
CA THR A 75 3.37 -7.28 4.41
C THR A 75 2.65 -7.91 5.58
N MET A 76 1.39 -8.27 5.37
CA MET A 76 0.62 -9.00 6.37
C MET A 76 -0.27 -10.01 5.66
N SER A 77 -0.71 -11.05 6.37
CA SER A 77 -1.59 -12.03 5.78
C SER A 77 -2.97 -11.43 5.51
N ARG A 78 -3.61 -11.87 4.44
CA ARG A 78 -4.97 -11.47 4.12
C ARG A 78 -5.94 -11.83 5.23
N LYS A 79 -5.71 -12.98 5.87
CA LYS A 79 -6.53 -13.42 6.99
C LYS A 79 -6.47 -12.44 8.16
N THR A 80 -5.28 -11.98 8.53
CA THR A 80 -5.12 -10.99 9.59
C THR A 80 -5.79 -9.67 9.21
N TYR A 81 -5.63 -9.24 7.97
CA TYR A 81 -6.26 -8.03 7.46
C TYR A 81 -7.78 -8.12 7.57
N ASP A 82 -8.37 -9.23 7.12
CA ASP A 82 -9.82 -9.42 7.14
C ASP A 82 -10.36 -9.42 8.58
N LEU A 83 -9.64 -10.05 9.52
CA LEU A 83 -10.04 -10.05 10.93
C LEU A 83 -10.02 -8.64 11.52
N LYS A 84 -8.99 -7.86 11.23
CA LYS A 84 -8.90 -6.47 11.71
C LYS A 84 -10.00 -5.61 11.11
N LEU A 85 -10.32 -5.82 9.84
CA LEU A 85 -11.40 -5.10 9.17
C LEU A 85 -12.75 -5.40 9.83
N GLN A 86 -13.04 -6.66 10.15
CA GLN A 86 -14.25 -7.07 10.84
C GLN A 86 -14.37 -6.47 12.23
N ARG A 87 -13.26 -6.26 12.92
CA ARG A 87 -13.23 -5.66 14.26
C ARG A 87 -13.29 -4.14 14.25
N GLY A 88 -13.27 -3.52 13.07
CA GLY A 88 -13.24 -2.07 12.95
C GLY A 88 -11.89 -1.45 13.34
N GLU A 89 -10.83 -2.24 13.36
CA GLU A 89 -9.48 -1.78 13.73
C GLU A 89 -8.75 -1.10 12.57
N LEU A 90 -9.29 -1.18 11.37
CA LEU A 90 -8.68 -0.58 10.20
C LEU A 90 -9.51 0.61 9.73
N TYR A 91 -8.84 1.73 9.51
CA TYR A 91 -9.43 2.89 8.87
C TYR A 91 -9.06 2.83 7.39
N VAL A 92 -10.06 2.76 6.57
CA VAL A 92 -9.88 2.68 5.13
C VAL A 92 -10.26 3.98 4.48
#